data_2b22f159c3ede2751453eed797854f88
#
_entry.id   2b22f159c3ede2751453eed797854f88
#
_cell.length_a   1.000
_cell.length_b   1.000
_cell.length_c   1.000
_cell.angle_alpha   90.00
_cell.angle_beta   90.00
_cell.angle_gamma   90.00
#
_symmetry.space_group_name_H-M   'P 1'
#
loop_
_entity.id
_entity.type
_entity.pdbx_description
1 polymer ?
#
loop_
_entity_poly.entity_id
_entity_poly.type
_entity_poly.pdbx_seq_one_letter_code
_entity_poly.pdbx_strand_id
1 'polypeptide(L)'
;KATENAPKYLNSPETPIFNKRRTLFNLDQAKKAARKEGHLTLFEGFMDVISAFGAGVRSGIASMGTSFTDEQVAVIARTTDKLTICYDGDAAGQNAINRALTMLAASRLTLRVVQLPAGMDPDEYVQANGQAKFQEYLAHAEETPTAFRLHFLKQGLNLANQSELLHYVEAALREVAKVTDPVERDLYIQQLAKDYHLNPATLTGQVQELAATAAPRPAYPENSPRQPRQAGTRRYQSTPPTTTTAPSTQAPPLLGKVELAQQRLLREMFHNPAVRSHVGAIENFHFVDRPYQLLDAAAKEQLQRTGADEVDVAQLMGELTDAKLRTIVGQIEQRVVPQAAVDETVDDCLAVLVDVAPIEQQIREKTAALQEAAALNDQQLITKLTIELIDL
;
A
#
# COMPACT_ATOMS: atom_id res chain seq x y z
N LYS A 1 -26.09 24.04 20.91
CA LYS A 1 -26.24 22.84 20.07
C LYS A 1 -25.11 22.87 19.07
N ALA A 2 -24.13 21.99 19.21
CA ALA A 2 -23.09 21.81 18.21
C ALA A 2 -23.76 21.28 16.93
N THR A 3 -23.41 21.84 15.80
CA THR A 3 -23.84 21.36 14.48
C THR A 3 -23.27 19.96 14.26
N GLU A 4 -24.08 19.01 13.84
CA GLU A 4 -23.76 17.57 13.70
C GLU A 4 -22.57 17.25 12.77
N ASN A 5 -21.95 18.23 12.13
CA ASN A 5 -20.83 18.09 11.20
C ASN A 5 -19.53 18.81 11.62
N ALA A 6 -19.39 19.24 12.88
CA ALA A 6 -18.12 19.81 13.32
C ALA A 6 -17.18 18.69 13.76
N PRO A 7 -15.89 18.69 13.33
CA PRO A 7 -14.94 17.68 13.77
C PRO A 7 -14.81 17.72 15.31
N LYS A 8 -14.88 16.54 15.93
CA LYS A 8 -14.88 16.37 17.39
C LYS A 8 -13.61 16.95 18.03
N TYR A 9 -12.50 16.98 17.27
CA TYR A 9 -11.20 17.54 17.66
C TYR A 9 -10.58 18.29 16.49
N LEU A 10 -9.88 19.40 16.79
CA LEU A 10 -9.06 20.13 15.83
C LEU A 10 -7.60 19.67 15.96
N ASN A 11 -7.08 19.06 14.93
CA ASN A 11 -5.65 18.78 14.85
C ASN A 11 -4.88 20.06 14.58
N SER A 12 -3.77 20.29 15.31
CA SER A 12 -2.87 21.42 15.06
C SER A 12 -2.39 21.42 13.60
N PRO A 13 -2.31 22.58 12.94
CA PRO A 13 -1.69 22.67 11.62
C PRO A 13 -0.21 22.28 11.69
N GLU A 14 0.39 21.96 10.56
CA GLU A 14 1.84 21.78 10.46
C GLU A 14 2.56 23.10 10.70
N THR A 15 3.74 23.03 11.34
CA THR A 15 4.59 24.18 11.62
C THR A 15 6.05 23.79 11.39
N PRO A 16 7.01 24.74 11.30
CA PRO A 16 8.42 24.42 11.16
C PRO A 16 8.99 23.48 12.22
N ILE A 17 8.37 23.42 13.40
CA ILE A 17 8.78 22.56 14.53
C ILE A 17 7.84 21.39 14.78
N PHE A 18 6.70 21.29 14.08
CA PHE A 18 5.72 20.23 14.22
C PHE A 18 5.36 19.66 12.85
N ASN A 19 5.90 18.48 12.55
CA ASN A 19 5.64 17.75 11.32
C ASN A 19 4.90 16.44 11.65
N LYS A 20 3.63 16.36 11.27
CA LYS A 20 2.76 15.20 11.54
C LYS A 20 3.30 13.91 10.93
N ARG A 21 3.93 13.98 9.75
CA ARG A 21 4.51 12.83 9.05
C ARG A 21 5.64 12.16 9.82
N ARG A 22 6.31 12.89 10.72
CA ARG A 22 7.45 12.39 11.52
C ARG A 22 7.12 12.25 12.99
N THR A 23 6.02 12.85 13.43
CA THR A 23 5.65 12.88 14.84
C THR A 23 4.72 11.72 15.17
N LEU A 24 5.03 11.02 16.25
CA LEU A 24 4.16 10.04 16.88
C LEU A 24 3.77 10.56 18.27
N PHE A 25 2.47 10.58 18.53
CA PHE A 25 1.95 10.98 19.84
C PHE A 25 2.53 10.07 20.94
N ASN A 26 2.89 10.65 22.09
CA ASN A 26 3.42 9.99 23.27
C ASN A 26 4.76 9.23 23.09
N LEU A 27 5.45 9.34 21.95
CA LEU A 27 6.68 8.58 21.70
C LEU A 27 7.79 8.87 22.74
N ASP A 28 7.89 10.10 23.25
CA ASP A 28 8.87 10.53 24.24
C ASP A 28 8.74 9.74 25.55
N GLN A 29 7.53 9.48 26.03
CA GLN A 29 7.24 8.66 27.20
C GLN A 29 7.32 7.16 26.88
N ALA A 30 6.71 6.76 25.76
CA ALA A 30 6.65 5.37 25.33
C ALA A 30 8.05 4.75 25.09
N LYS A 31 9.04 5.53 24.64
CA LYS A 31 10.44 5.08 24.49
C LYS A 31 11.03 4.50 25.78
N LYS A 32 10.67 5.06 26.94
CA LYS A 32 11.15 4.57 28.25
C LYS A 32 10.52 3.23 28.60
N ALA A 33 9.21 3.10 28.33
CA ALA A 33 8.47 1.86 28.52
C ALA A 33 8.96 0.78 27.54
N ALA A 34 9.13 1.11 26.26
CA ALA A 34 9.59 0.18 25.22
C ALA A 34 10.96 -0.44 25.54
N ARG A 35 11.88 0.32 26.13
CA ARG A 35 13.17 -0.23 26.58
C ARG A 35 13.04 -1.27 27.69
N LYS A 36 12.00 -1.19 28.50
CA LYS A 36 11.73 -2.12 29.61
C LYS A 36 10.87 -3.30 29.16
N GLU A 37 9.86 -3.03 28.33
CA GLU A 37 8.83 -3.99 27.92
C GLU A 37 9.21 -4.69 26.61
N GLY A 38 10.16 -4.13 25.85
CA GLY A 38 10.66 -4.69 24.58
C GLY A 38 9.77 -4.42 23.38
N HIS A 39 8.67 -3.65 23.53
CA HIS A 39 7.74 -3.37 22.44
C HIS A 39 7.13 -1.98 22.51
N LEU A 40 6.58 -1.51 21.40
CA LEU A 40 5.64 -0.39 21.33
C LEU A 40 4.26 -0.92 20.91
N THR A 41 3.21 -0.22 21.35
CA THR A 41 1.83 -0.48 20.92
C THR A 41 1.32 0.72 20.11
N LEU A 42 0.98 0.49 18.85
CA LEU A 42 0.45 1.50 17.94
C LEU A 42 -1.08 1.48 17.98
N PHE A 43 -1.68 2.58 18.44
CA PHE A 43 -3.10 2.84 18.43
C PHE A 43 -3.49 3.73 17.24
N GLU A 44 -4.77 3.77 16.89
CA GLU A 44 -5.27 4.59 15.78
C GLU A 44 -5.17 6.08 16.09
N GLY A 45 -5.68 6.51 17.26
CA GLY A 45 -5.76 7.88 17.67
C GLY A 45 -5.04 8.19 18.99
N PHE A 46 -4.84 9.49 19.23
CA PHE A 46 -4.21 9.96 20.47
C PHE A 46 -5.11 9.76 21.71
N MET A 47 -6.44 9.71 21.54
CA MET A 47 -7.37 9.42 22.64
C MET A 47 -7.21 8.00 23.14
N ASP A 48 -7.01 7.04 22.22
CA ASP A 48 -6.78 5.64 22.58
C ASP A 48 -5.49 5.48 23.38
N VAL A 49 -4.45 6.23 22.99
CA VAL A 49 -3.19 6.26 23.75
C VAL A 49 -3.41 6.83 25.15
N ILE A 50 -4.21 7.90 25.28
CA ILE A 50 -4.50 8.50 26.59
C ILE A 50 -5.26 7.50 27.49
N SER A 51 -6.28 6.82 26.94
CA SER A 51 -7.05 5.82 27.66
C SER A 51 -6.20 4.60 28.04
N ALA A 52 -5.42 4.07 27.07
CA ALA A 52 -4.48 2.98 27.31
C ALA A 52 -3.42 3.36 28.36
N PHE A 53 -2.90 4.59 28.31
CA PHE A 53 -1.96 5.09 29.31
C PHE A 53 -2.59 5.16 30.71
N GLY A 54 -3.84 5.63 30.80
CA GLY A 54 -4.63 5.58 32.03
C GLY A 54 -4.83 4.15 32.55
N ALA A 55 -4.99 3.21 31.64
CA ALA A 55 -5.08 1.78 31.94
C ALA A 55 -3.72 1.10 32.21
N GLY A 56 -2.61 1.84 32.26
CA GLY A 56 -1.29 1.31 32.62
C GLY A 56 -0.43 0.87 31.43
N VAL A 57 -0.91 0.95 30.18
CA VAL A 57 -0.14 0.65 28.97
C VAL A 57 0.74 1.85 28.63
N ARG A 58 2.01 1.78 29.02
CA ARG A 58 2.94 2.91 28.91
C ARG A 58 3.67 2.98 27.56
N SER A 59 3.67 1.89 26.81
CA SER A 59 4.31 1.74 25.48
C SER A 59 3.43 2.23 24.32
N GLY A 60 2.26 2.83 24.59
CA GLY A 60 1.30 3.27 23.59
C GLY A 60 1.77 4.51 22.81
N ILE A 61 1.62 4.48 21.49
CA ILE A 61 1.87 5.58 20.55
C ILE A 61 0.72 5.67 19.53
N ALA A 62 0.54 6.82 18.90
CA ALA A 62 -0.39 6.96 17.76
C ALA A 62 0.15 7.92 16.70
N SER A 63 -0.42 7.84 15.49
CA SER A 63 -0.24 8.86 14.46
C SER A 63 -0.94 10.16 14.85
N MET A 64 -0.63 11.27 14.16
CA MET A 64 -1.14 12.61 14.50
C MET A 64 -2.30 13.03 13.58
N GLY A 65 -3.29 12.15 13.36
CA GLY A 65 -4.45 12.44 12.50
C GLY A 65 -4.08 12.50 11.02
N THR A 66 -3.10 11.74 10.63
CA THR A 66 -2.69 11.48 9.23
C THR A 66 -2.50 9.99 9.06
N SER A 67 -2.58 9.50 7.82
CA SER A 67 -2.18 8.12 7.53
C SER A 67 -0.76 7.84 8.02
N PHE A 68 -0.52 6.61 8.46
CA PHE A 68 0.78 6.15 8.94
C PHE A 68 1.83 6.30 7.83
N THR A 69 3.06 6.75 8.15
CA THR A 69 4.08 7.15 7.16
C THR A 69 5.37 6.34 7.27
N ASP A 70 6.15 6.29 6.18
CA ASP A 70 7.46 5.63 6.16
C ASP A 70 8.45 6.27 7.16
N GLU A 71 8.36 7.58 7.37
CA GLU A 71 9.17 8.30 8.35
C GLU A 71 8.83 7.86 9.79
N GLN A 72 7.55 7.64 10.07
CA GLN A 72 7.09 7.09 11.36
C GLN A 72 7.55 5.65 11.54
N VAL A 73 7.49 4.82 10.49
CA VAL A 73 8.06 3.45 10.49
C VAL A 73 9.54 3.47 10.86
N ALA A 74 10.32 4.36 10.23
CA ALA A 74 11.75 4.49 10.51
C ALA A 74 12.04 4.94 11.95
N VAL A 75 11.19 5.78 12.54
CA VAL A 75 11.31 6.20 13.95
C VAL A 75 11.00 5.04 14.90
N ILE A 76 9.95 4.27 14.65
CA ILE A 76 9.59 3.08 15.43
C ILE A 76 10.71 2.04 15.37
N ALA A 77 11.19 1.70 14.16
CA ALA A 77 12.24 0.70 13.96
C ALA A 77 13.59 1.05 14.61
N ARG A 78 13.83 2.35 14.89
CA ARG A 78 14.99 2.80 15.68
C ARG A 78 14.75 2.71 17.20
N THR A 79 13.50 2.57 17.62
CA THR A 79 13.11 2.60 19.03
C THR A 79 12.95 1.19 19.60
N THR A 80 12.40 0.26 18.83
CA THR A 80 12.11 -1.12 19.27
C THR A 80 12.25 -2.10 18.10
N ASP A 81 12.33 -3.40 18.41
CA ASP A 81 12.29 -4.47 17.42
C ASP A 81 10.91 -5.15 17.33
N LYS A 82 9.97 -4.83 18.25
CA LYS A 82 8.61 -5.38 18.26
C LYS A 82 7.57 -4.26 18.28
N LEU A 83 6.58 -4.35 17.39
CA LEU A 83 5.43 -3.44 17.32
C LEU A 83 4.13 -4.25 17.35
N THR A 84 3.27 -3.92 18.32
CA THR A 84 1.90 -4.42 18.39
C THR A 84 0.96 -3.35 17.85
N ILE A 85 0.08 -3.68 16.93
CA ILE A 85 -0.94 -2.77 16.36
C ILE A 85 -2.27 -3.10 17.04
N CYS A 86 -2.91 -2.10 17.63
CA CYS A 86 -4.20 -2.22 18.27
C CYS A 86 -5.09 -1.03 17.88
N TYR A 87 -5.83 -1.18 16.80
CA TYR A 87 -6.78 -0.19 16.28
C TYR A 87 -8.20 -0.58 16.63
N ASP A 88 -9.16 0.26 16.25
CA ASP A 88 -10.57 0.04 16.54
C ASP A 88 -11.08 -1.27 15.93
N GLY A 89 -12.02 -1.91 16.62
CA GLY A 89 -12.61 -3.19 16.22
C GLY A 89 -13.65 -3.08 15.10
N ASP A 90 -13.81 -1.91 14.47
CA ASP A 90 -14.73 -1.69 13.36
C ASP A 90 -14.07 -1.95 11.98
N ALA A 91 -14.85 -1.81 10.90
CA ALA A 91 -14.35 -2.04 9.54
C ALA A 91 -13.28 -1.02 9.12
N ALA A 92 -13.34 0.23 9.60
CA ALA A 92 -12.36 1.26 9.29
C ALA A 92 -11.02 0.96 9.95
N GLY A 93 -11.01 0.60 11.25
CA GLY A 93 -9.84 0.17 11.99
C GLY A 93 -9.20 -1.09 11.41
N GLN A 94 -10.00 -2.09 10.99
CA GLN A 94 -9.51 -3.30 10.31
C GLN A 94 -8.80 -2.97 8.99
N ASN A 95 -9.36 -2.09 8.18
CA ASN A 95 -8.73 -1.59 6.95
C ASN A 95 -7.44 -0.82 7.27
N ALA A 96 -7.43 -0.01 8.33
CA ALA A 96 -6.26 0.73 8.76
C ALA A 96 -5.13 -0.20 9.24
N ILE A 97 -5.44 -1.28 9.98
CA ILE A 97 -4.47 -2.33 10.34
C ILE A 97 -3.85 -2.95 9.08
N ASN A 98 -4.67 -3.34 8.10
CA ASN A 98 -4.17 -3.97 6.87
C ASN A 98 -3.25 -3.03 6.08
N ARG A 99 -3.57 -1.72 6.00
CA ARG A 99 -2.69 -0.70 5.41
C ARG A 99 -1.37 -0.57 6.18
N ALA A 100 -1.42 -0.47 7.51
CA ALA A 100 -0.24 -0.38 8.36
C ALA A 100 0.67 -1.60 8.20
N LEU A 101 0.12 -2.81 8.20
CA LEU A 101 0.87 -4.06 7.96
C LEU A 101 1.55 -4.08 6.59
N THR A 102 0.90 -3.49 5.57
CA THR A 102 1.49 -3.41 4.22
C THR A 102 2.69 -2.46 4.19
N MET A 103 2.60 -1.32 4.86
CA MET A 103 3.72 -0.37 4.99
C MET A 103 4.87 -0.94 5.83
N LEU A 104 4.54 -1.68 6.88
CA LEU A 104 5.52 -2.28 7.79
C LEU A 104 6.18 -3.55 7.23
N ALA A 105 5.67 -4.12 6.12
CA ALA A 105 6.14 -5.40 5.57
C ALA A 105 7.64 -5.41 5.21
N ALA A 106 8.19 -4.27 4.79
CA ALA A 106 9.61 -4.12 4.46
C ALA A 106 10.48 -3.76 5.68
N SER A 107 9.89 -3.54 6.86
CA SER A 107 10.61 -3.21 8.08
C SER A 107 11.21 -4.46 8.72
N ARG A 108 12.21 -4.25 9.59
CA ARG A 108 12.79 -5.34 10.40
C ARG A 108 11.99 -5.66 11.67
N LEU A 109 10.84 -5.01 11.86
CA LEU A 109 10.05 -5.14 13.08
C LEU A 109 9.35 -6.49 13.15
N THR A 110 9.36 -7.09 14.32
CA THR A 110 8.45 -8.19 14.65
C THR A 110 7.07 -7.62 14.91
N LEU A 111 6.13 -7.89 14.01
CA LEU A 111 4.78 -7.33 14.07
C LEU A 111 3.83 -8.27 14.81
N ARG A 112 2.92 -7.69 15.59
CA ARG A 112 1.76 -8.35 16.20
C ARG A 112 0.54 -7.47 16.00
N VAL A 113 -0.63 -8.09 16.01
CA VAL A 113 -1.92 -7.42 15.92
C VAL A 113 -2.77 -7.84 17.12
N VAL A 114 -3.47 -6.91 17.71
CA VAL A 114 -4.53 -7.17 18.67
C VAL A 114 -5.82 -6.61 18.10
N GLN A 115 -6.77 -7.48 17.83
CA GLN A 115 -8.11 -7.10 17.36
C GLN A 115 -9.01 -6.89 18.57
N LEU A 116 -9.56 -5.70 18.70
CA LEU A 116 -10.62 -5.44 19.68
C LEU A 116 -11.94 -6.10 19.23
N PRO A 117 -12.87 -6.38 20.17
CA PRO A 117 -14.21 -6.84 19.81
C PRO A 117 -14.88 -5.89 18.83
N ALA A 118 -15.75 -6.44 17.96
CA ALA A 118 -16.41 -5.68 16.89
C ALA A 118 -17.10 -4.40 17.43
N GLY A 119 -16.76 -3.27 16.84
CA GLY A 119 -17.34 -1.98 17.16
C GLY A 119 -16.84 -1.33 18.45
N MET A 120 -15.80 -1.88 19.09
CA MET A 120 -15.18 -1.27 20.27
C MET A 120 -13.87 -0.57 19.93
N ASP A 121 -13.66 0.61 20.49
CA ASP A 121 -12.37 1.26 20.58
C ASP A 121 -11.64 0.92 21.90
N PRO A 122 -10.36 1.28 22.07
CA PRO A 122 -9.61 1.03 23.29
C PRO A 122 -10.25 1.66 24.54
N ASP A 123 -10.83 2.86 24.44
CA ASP A 123 -11.48 3.55 25.54
C ASP A 123 -12.76 2.83 25.97
N GLU A 124 -13.60 2.45 25.01
CA GLU A 124 -14.82 1.67 25.28
C GLU A 124 -14.50 0.31 25.92
N TYR A 125 -13.44 -0.36 25.45
CA TYR A 125 -13.01 -1.63 26.05
C TYR A 125 -12.59 -1.45 27.51
N VAL A 126 -11.80 -0.41 27.81
CA VAL A 126 -11.36 -0.09 29.17
C VAL A 126 -12.55 0.25 30.07
N GLN A 127 -13.51 1.04 29.57
CA GLN A 127 -14.72 1.41 30.32
C GLN A 127 -15.59 0.18 30.64
N ALA A 128 -15.77 -0.71 29.68
CA ALA A 128 -16.61 -1.89 29.83
C ALA A 128 -15.98 -3.00 30.70
N ASN A 129 -14.66 -3.20 30.61
CA ASN A 129 -13.99 -4.36 31.19
C ASN A 129 -13.01 -4.02 32.31
N GLY A 130 -12.59 -2.77 32.42
CA GLY A 130 -11.61 -2.29 33.40
C GLY A 130 -10.16 -2.43 32.93
N GLN A 131 -9.29 -1.68 33.59
CA GLN A 131 -7.88 -1.52 33.23
C GLN A 131 -7.08 -2.84 33.23
N ALA A 132 -7.27 -3.66 34.28
CA ALA A 132 -6.54 -4.92 34.39
C ALA A 132 -6.85 -5.90 33.27
N LYS A 133 -8.13 -6.01 32.87
CA LYS A 133 -8.55 -6.87 31.76
C LYS A 133 -8.04 -6.35 30.41
N PHE A 134 -7.93 -5.05 30.23
CA PHE A 134 -7.36 -4.49 29.00
C PHE A 134 -5.88 -4.83 28.87
N GLN A 135 -5.10 -4.70 29.94
CA GLN A 135 -3.69 -5.13 29.93
C GLN A 135 -3.54 -6.62 29.64
N GLU A 136 -4.37 -7.46 30.30
CA GLU A 136 -4.40 -8.90 30.06
C GLU A 136 -4.77 -9.22 28.61
N TYR A 137 -5.77 -8.53 28.07
CA TYR A 137 -6.22 -8.70 26.69
C TYR A 137 -5.09 -8.35 25.70
N LEU A 138 -4.42 -7.21 25.86
CA LEU A 138 -3.29 -6.83 25.00
C LEU A 138 -2.15 -7.85 25.05
N ALA A 139 -1.90 -8.46 26.21
CA ALA A 139 -0.82 -9.43 26.38
C ALA A 139 -1.14 -10.82 25.77
N HIS A 140 -2.41 -11.21 25.74
CA HIS A 140 -2.82 -12.59 25.37
C HIS A 140 -3.55 -12.69 24.04
N ALA A 141 -4.12 -11.59 23.52
CA ALA A 141 -4.84 -11.58 22.24
C ALA A 141 -3.95 -11.24 21.03
N GLU A 142 -2.62 -11.24 21.20
CA GLU A 142 -1.69 -10.99 20.11
C GLU A 142 -1.76 -12.10 19.06
N GLU A 143 -1.97 -11.72 17.82
CA GLU A 143 -1.89 -12.60 16.66
C GLU A 143 -0.80 -12.14 15.68
N THR A 144 -0.44 -13.02 14.76
CA THR A 144 0.53 -12.67 13.70
C THR A 144 -0.16 -11.85 12.60
N PRO A 145 0.61 -11.09 11.79
CA PRO A 145 0.07 -10.41 10.61
C PRO A 145 -0.66 -11.35 9.66
N THR A 146 -0.19 -12.59 9.52
CA THR A 146 -0.81 -13.60 8.65
C THR A 146 -2.17 -14.03 9.21
N ALA A 147 -2.27 -14.34 10.52
CA ALA A 147 -3.54 -14.69 11.16
C ALA A 147 -4.58 -13.58 10.96
N PHE A 148 -4.20 -12.33 11.23
CA PHE A 148 -5.04 -11.17 10.99
C PHE A 148 -5.52 -11.11 9.53
N ARG A 149 -4.63 -11.23 8.55
CA ARG A 149 -4.99 -11.17 7.13
C ARG A 149 -5.91 -12.30 6.70
N LEU A 150 -5.73 -13.50 7.24
CA LEU A 150 -6.65 -14.61 6.99
C LEU A 150 -8.06 -14.30 7.52
N HIS A 151 -8.19 -13.65 8.67
CA HIS A 151 -9.48 -13.18 9.20
C HIS A 151 -10.05 -12.04 8.35
N PHE A 152 -9.23 -11.06 8.01
CA PHE A 152 -9.62 -9.91 7.20
C PHE A 152 -10.15 -10.32 5.82
N LEU A 153 -9.52 -11.27 5.16
CA LEU A 153 -9.95 -11.79 3.85
C LEU A 153 -11.32 -12.52 3.87
N LYS A 154 -11.83 -12.91 5.04
CA LYS A 154 -13.17 -13.50 5.18
C LYS A 154 -14.30 -12.46 5.21
N GLN A 155 -13.97 -11.21 5.46
CA GLN A 155 -14.97 -10.17 5.63
C GLN A 155 -15.78 -9.96 4.36
N GLY A 156 -17.10 -9.90 4.53
CA GLY A 156 -18.05 -9.72 3.41
C GLY A 156 -18.26 -10.91 2.50
N LEU A 157 -17.56 -12.05 2.72
CA LEU A 157 -17.71 -13.26 1.92
C LEU A 157 -18.72 -14.25 2.53
N ASN A 158 -19.56 -14.82 1.68
CA ASN A 158 -20.39 -15.97 2.03
C ASN A 158 -19.62 -17.27 1.75
N LEU A 159 -18.90 -17.77 2.74
CA LEU A 159 -18.07 -18.98 2.59
C LEU A 159 -18.86 -20.28 2.41
N ALA A 160 -20.22 -20.25 2.49
CA ALA A 160 -21.07 -21.35 2.06
C ALA A 160 -21.22 -21.37 0.53
N ASN A 161 -20.93 -20.27 -0.17
CA ASN A 161 -20.87 -20.23 -1.62
C ASN A 161 -19.51 -20.76 -2.09
N GLN A 162 -19.54 -21.81 -2.93
CA GLN A 162 -18.32 -22.47 -3.40
C GLN A 162 -17.36 -21.53 -4.17
N SER A 163 -17.89 -20.59 -4.95
CA SER A 163 -17.07 -19.64 -5.70
C SER A 163 -16.35 -18.66 -4.76
N GLU A 164 -17.06 -18.14 -3.76
CA GLU A 164 -16.49 -17.21 -2.77
C GLU A 164 -15.48 -17.93 -1.85
N LEU A 165 -15.77 -19.20 -1.50
CA LEU A 165 -14.84 -20.04 -0.76
C LEU A 165 -13.53 -20.27 -1.55
N LEU A 166 -13.61 -20.59 -2.84
CA LEU A 166 -12.44 -20.77 -3.68
C LEU A 166 -11.63 -19.47 -3.77
N HIS A 167 -12.30 -18.34 -3.98
CA HIS A 167 -11.65 -17.03 -4.00
C HIS A 167 -10.92 -16.72 -2.67
N TYR A 168 -11.59 -16.97 -1.54
CA TYR A 168 -10.97 -16.83 -0.21
C TYR A 168 -9.74 -17.73 -0.06
N VAL A 169 -9.86 -19.03 -0.38
CA VAL A 169 -8.75 -19.99 -0.23
C VAL A 169 -7.55 -19.59 -1.07
N GLU A 170 -7.75 -19.17 -2.33
CA GLU A 170 -6.67 -18.68 -3.18
C GLU A 170 -5.98 -17.44 -2.59
N ALA A 171 -6.75 -16.49 -2.09
CA ALA A 171 -6.21 -15.28 -1.45
C ALA A 171 -5.44 -15.63 -0.16
N ALA A 172 -5.98 -16.53 0.66
CA ALA A 172 -5.36 -17.02 1.89
C ALA A 172 -4.02 -17.73 1.61
N LEU A 173 -3.96 -18.58 0.58
CA LEU A 173 -2.71 -19.27 0.20
C LEU A 173 -1.63 -18.29 -0.28
N ARG A 174 -2.02 -17.20 -0.95
CA ARG A 174 -1.06 -16.12 -1.31
C ARG A 174 -0.49 -15.43 -0.08
N GLU A 175 -1.28 -15.24 0.98
CA GLU A 175 -0.76 -14.68 2.24
C GLU A 175 0.13 -15.69 2.98
N VAL A 176 -0.28 -16.96 3.06
CA VAL A 176 0.51 -18.04 3.67
C VAL A 176 1.85 -18.24 2.95
N ALA A 177 1.90 -18.07 1.62
CA ALA A 177 3.13 -18.17 0.84
C ALA A 177 4.19 -17.10 1.20
N LYS A 178 3.77 -15.97 1.79
CA LYS A 178 4.68 -14.89 2.26
C LYS A 178 5.36 -15.23 3.60
N VAL A 179 4.82 -16.21 4.35
CA VAL A 179 5.38 -16.62 5.64
C VAL A 179 6.73 -17.28 5.42
N THR A 180 7.77 -16.73 6.05
CA THR A 180 9.14 -17.21 5.91
C THR A 180 9.44 -18.42 6.80
N ASP A 181 8.83 -18.47 8.00
CA ASP A 181 8.99 -19.60 8.93
C ASP A 181 8.21 -20.82 8.39
N PRO A 182 8.88 -21.94 8.13
CA PRO A 182 8.24 -23.12 7.58
C PRO A 182 7.25 -23.79 8.55
N VAL A 183 7.49 -23.67 9.87
CA VAL A 183 6.59 -24.25 10.90
C VAL A 183 5.30 -23.44 10.99
N GLU A 184 5.42 -22.11 11.06
CA GLU A 184 4.27 -21.20 11.04
C GLU A 184 3.46 -21.39 9.76
N ARG A 185 4.12 -21.51 8.61
CA ARG A 185 3.47 -21.75 7.32
C ARG A 185 2.69 -23.07 7.30
N ASP A 186 3.27 -24.14 7.80
CA ASP A 186 2.60 -25.46 7.88
C ASP A 186 1.38 -25.42 8.80
N LEU A 187 1.46 -24.71 9.93
CA LEU A 187 0.32 -24.53 10.84
C LEU A 187 -0.87 -23.87 10.13
N TYR A 188 -0.65 -22.82 9.33
CA TYR A 188 -1.73 -22.19 8.57
C TYR A 188 -2.29 -23.09 7.47
N ILE A 189 -1.45 -23.87 6.78
CA ILE A 189 -1.90 -24.84 5.79
C ILE A 189 -2.79 -25.90 6.44
N GLN A 190 -2.37 -26.45 7.59
CA GLN A 190 -3.15 -27.45 8.33
C GLN A 190 -4.49 -26.87 8.82
N GLN A 191 -4.48 -25.63 9.30
CA GLN A 191 -5.69 -24.94 9.73
C GLN A 191 -6.67 -24.74 8.56
N LEU A 192 -6.22 -24.23 7.41
CA LEU A 192 -7.05 -24.04 6.22
C LEU A 192 -7.60 -25.38 5.70
N ALA A 193 -6.75 -26.42 5.69
CA ALA A 193 -7.15 -27.76 5.28
C ALA A 193 -8.27 -28.32 6.17
N LYS A 194 -8.15 -28.16 7.48
CA LYS A 194 -9.12 -28.60 8.48
C LYS A 194 -10.43 -27.83 8.38
N ASP A 195 -10.35 -26.48 8.34
CA ASP A 195 -11.50 -25.59 8.37
C ASP A 195 -12.41 -25.78 7.14
N TYR A 196 -11.82 -26.07 5.98
CA TYR A 196 -12.55 -26.18 4.70
C TYR A 196 -12.55 -27.59 4.09
N HIS A 197 -12.13 -28.62 4.84
CA HIS A 197 -12.09 -30.02 4.41
C HIS A 197 -11.28 -30.23 3.11
N LEU A 198 -10.17 -29.51 2.98
CA LEU A 198 -9.26 -29.57 1.82
C LEU A 198 -8.09 -30.52 2.08
N ASN A 199 -7.45 -31.02 1.01
CA ASN A 199 -6.27 -31.87 1.15
C ASN A 199 -5.01 -31.02 1.48
N PRO A 200 -4.35 -31.23 2.64
CA PRO A 200 -3.17 -30.48 3.03
C PRO A 200 -2.02 -30.57 2.01
N ALA A 201 -1.81 -31.73 1.38
CA ALA A 201 -0.75 -31.92 0.40
C ALA A 201 -0.95 -31.05 -0.85
N THR A 202 -2.21 -30.90 -1.31
CA THR A 202 -2.55 -30.01 -2.42
C THR A 202 -2.26 -28.54 -2.06
N LEU A 203 -2.68 -28.12 -0.86
CA LEU A 203 -2.42 -26.74 -0.39
C LEU A 203 -0.91 -26.47 -0.24
N THR A 204 -0.16 -27.44 0.28
CA THR A 204 1.30 -27.34 0.40
C THR A 204 1.96 -27.14 -0.96
N GLY A 205 1.56 -27.91 -1.97
CA GLY A 205 2.07 -27.77 -3.35
C GLY A 205 1.80 -26.37 -3.91
N GLN A 206 0.56 -25.87 -3.77
CA GLN A 206 0.19 -24.52 -4.23
C GLN A 206 0.96 -23.42 -3.51
N VAL A 207 1.13 -23.52 -2.19
CA VAL A 207 1.92 -22.54 -1.42
C VAL A 207 3.38 -22.55 -1.86
N GLN A 208 3.97 -23.70 -2.16
CA GLN A 208 5.34 -23.80 -2.67
C GLN A 208 5.51 -23.15 -4.04
N GLU A 209 4.55 -23.35 -4.96
CA GLU A 209 4.55 -22.69 -6.27
C GLU A 209 4.43 -21.17 -6.13
N LEU A 210 3.52 -20.69 -5.28
CA LEU A 210 3.34 -19.26 -5.02
C LEU A 210 4.61 -18.65 -4.39
N ALA A 211 5.23 -19.32 -3.44
CA ALA A 211 6.47 -18.88 -2.81
C ALA A 211 7.66 -18.85 -3.80
N ALA A 212 7.74 -19.84 -4.70
CA ALA A 212 8.78 -19.88 -5.73
C ALA A 212 8.64 -18.76 -6.77
N THR A 213 7.40 -18.36 -7.09
CA THR A 213 7.14 -17.23 -8.01
C THR A 213 7.33 -15.87 -7.35
N ALA A 214 7.16 -15.77 -6.04
CA ALA A 214 7.35 -14.55 -5.25
C ALA A 214 8.82 -14.28 -4.85
N ALA A 215 9.69 -15.30 -4.87
CA ALA A 215 11.09 -15.14 -4.54
C ALA A 215 11.80 -14.31 -5.62
N PRO A 216 12.54 -13.24 -5.26
CA PRO A 216 13.41 -12.57 -6.21
C PRO A 216 14.42 -13.59 -6.74
N ARG A 217 14.52 -13.73 -8.07
CA ARG A 217 15.56 -14.56 -8.69
C ARG A 217 16.90 -14.16 -8.09
N PRO A 218 17.73 -15.10 -7.60
CA PRO A 218 19.04 -14.77 -7.07
C PRO A 218 19.81 -14.03 -8.16
N ALA A 219 20.22 -12.80 -7.87
CA ALA A 219 21.19 -12.09 -8.69
C ALA A 219 22.44 -12.97 -8.76
N TYR A 220 22.81 -13.41 -9.95
CA TYR A 220 24.09 -14.09 -10.15
C TYR A 220 25.20 -13.15 -9.66
N PRO A 221 26.10 -13.61 -8.78
CA PRO A 221 27.22 -12.80 -8.36
C PRO A 221 28.14 -12.56 -9.57
N GLU A 222 28.09 -11.36 -10.13
CA GLU A 222 29.19 -10.85 -10.94
C GLU A 222 30.40 -10.67 -10.02
N ASN A 223 31.47 -11.37 -10.33
CA ASN A 223 32.83 -11.34 -9.81
C ASN A 223 33.27 -12.57 -8.96
N SER A 224 33.61 -13.60 -9.71
CA SER A 224 34.74 -14.45 -9.28
C SER A 224 35.94 -14.15 -10.19
N PRO A 225 37.15 -13.97 -9.65
CA PRO A 225 38.34 -13.67 -10.45
C PRO A 225 38.66 -14.83 -11.40
N ARG A 226 38.70 -14.54 -12.69
CA ARG A 226 39.14 -15.49 -13.71
C ARG A 226 40.60 -15.82 -13.50
N GLN A 227 40.92 -17.05 -13.13
CA GLN A 227 42.24 -17.61 -13.30
C GLN A 227 42.52 -17.83 -14.80
N PRO A 228 43.74 -17.54 -15.29
CA PRO A 228 44.06 -17.69 -16.71
C PRO A 228 44.20 -19.18 -17.07
N ARG A 229 43.32 -19.68 -17.93
CA ARG A 229 43.46 -20.98 -18.58
C ARG A 229 44.19 -20.81 -19.92
N GLN A 230 45.23 -21.58 -20.08
CA GLN A 230 46.13 -21.70 -21.24
C GLN A 230 45.38 -22.02 -22.53
N ALA A 231 45.88 -21.44 -23.62
CA ALA A 231 45.43 -21.58 -24.98
C ALA A 231 45.49 -23.03 -25.48
N GLY A 232 44.35 -23.52 -25.93
CA GLY A 232 44.24 -24.71 -26.76
C GLY A 232 43.38 -24.37 -27.99
N THR A 233 44.05 -24.27 -29.14
CA THR A 233 43.49 -24.01 -30.46
C THR A 233 42.60 -25.16 -30.92
N ARG A 234 41.27 -24.89 -31.10
CA ARG A 234 40.43 -25.67 -32.00
C ARG A 234 39.49 -24.74 -32.74
N ARG A 235 39.77 -24.60 -34.06
CA ARG A 235 38.86 -24.03 -35.04
C ARG A 235 37.58 -24.86 -35.12
N TYR A 236 36.41 -24.21 -34.92
CA TYR A 236 35.15 -24.71 -35.44
C TYR A 236 34.41 -23.57 -36.14
N GLN A 237 33.98 -23.92 -37.36
CA GLN A 237 33.29 -23.04 -38.28
C GLN A 237 31.90 -22.63 -37.74
N SER A 238 31.58 -21.37 -37.84
CA SER A 238 30.30 -20.79 -37.48
C SER A 238 29.30 -20.87 -38.62
N THR A 239 28.18 -21.52 -38.40
CA THR A 239 26.93 -21.26 -39.13
C THR A 239 26.01 -20.40 -38.22
N PRO A 240 25.36 -19.37 -38.74
CA PRO A 240 24.51 -18.50 -37.92
C PRO A 240 23.17 -19.17 -37.62
N PRO A 241 22.66 -19.13 -36.35
CA PRO A 241 21.30 -19.54 -36.05
C PRO A 241 20.33 -18.42 -36.35
N THR A 242 19.30 -18.77 -37.10
CA THR A 242 18.09 -18.01 -37.38
C THR A 242 17.41 -17.55 -36.08
N THR A 243 17.26 -16.25 -35.91
CA THR A 243 16.52 -15.64 -34.82
C THR A 243 15.02 -15.87 -34.98
N THR A 244 14.46 -16.77 -34.19
CA THR A 244 13.04 -16.82 -33.90
C THR A 244 12.81 -16.03 -32.61
N THR A 245 12.31 -14.83 -32.70
CA THR A 245 11.88 -13.99 -31.58
C THR A 245 10.62 -14.58 -31.00
N ALA A 246 10.77 -15.21 -29.82
CA ALA A 246 9.63 -15.46 -28.91
C ALA A 246 9.26 -14.13 -28.22
N PRO A 247 7.96 -13.83 -28.05
CA PRO A 247 7.55 -12.60 -27.37
C PRO A 247 7.95 -12.67 -25.88
N SER A 248 8.81 -11.74 -25.48
CA SER A 248 9.15 -11.54 -24.06
C SER A 248 7.93 -10.96 -23.34
N THR A 249 7.30 -11.74 -22.52
CA THR A 249 6.37 -11.25 -21.48
C THR A 249 7.20 -10.54 -20.41
N GLN A 250 7.48 -9.26 -20.63
CA GLN A 250 7.96 -8.39 -19.58
C GLN A 250 6.80 -8.17 -18.59
N ALA A 251 7.04 -8.44 -17.30
CA ALA A 251 6.14 -8.02 -16.25
C ALA A 251 5.93 -6.49 -16.37
N PRO A 252 4.69 -5.99 -16.21
CA PRO A 252 4.44 -4.56 -16.32
C PRO A 252 5.27 -3.81 -15.27
N PRO A 253 5.87 -2.67 -15.62
CA PRO A 253 6.64 -1.85 -14.71
C PRO A 253 5.76 -1.44 -13.52
N LEU A 254 6.34 -1.40 -12.32
CA LEU A 254 5.67 -0.85 -11.13
C LEU A 254 5.34 0.61 -11.42
N LEU A 255 4.05 0.91 -11.51
CA LEU A 255 3.56 2.27 -11.75
C LEU A 255 3.84 3.16 -10.53
N GLY A 256 4.27 4.40 -10.77
CA GLY A 256 4.39 5.41 -9.72
C GLY A 256 3.03 5.73 -9.07
N LYS A 257 3.05 6.30 -7.86
CA LYS A 257 1.81 6.66 -7.12
C LYS A 257 0.89 7.56 -7.94
N VAL A 258 1.45 8.55 -8.63
CA VAL A 258 0.70 9.50 -9.48
C VAL A 258 0.07 8.79 -10.67
N GLU A 259 0.81 7.92 -11.35
CA GLU A 259 0.29 7.17 -12.49
C GLU A 259 -0.82 6.21 -12.06
N LEU A 260 -0.66 5.55 -10.91
CA LEU A 260 -1.69 4.68 -10.34
C LEU A 260 -2.97 5.45 -9.98
N ALA A 261 -2.83 6.64 -9.38
CA ALA A 261 -3.94 7.52 -9.03
C ALA A 261 -4.70 7.98 -10.29
N GLN A 262 -3.98 8.36 -11.37
CA GLN A 262 -4.58 8.73 -12.65
C GLN A 262 -5.36 7.57 -13.27
N GLN A 263 -4.81 6.35 -13.28
CA GLN A 263 -5.49 5.18 -13.82
C GLN A 263 -6.77 4.85 -13.04
N ARG A 264 -6.72 4.89 -11.71
CA ARG A 264 -7.87 4.59 -10.85
C ARG A 264 -8.97 5.64 -11.03
N LEU A 265 -8.62 6.92 -10.95
CA LEU A 265 -9.59 8.01 -11.10
C LEU A 265 -10.25 7.98 -12.48
N LEU A 266 -9.48 7.79 -13.54
CA LEU A 266 -10.02 7.75 -14.90
C LEU A 266 -10.97 6.56 -15.10
N ARG A 267 -10.69 5.40 -14.50
CA ARG A 267 -11.58 4.25 -14.51
C ARG A 267 -12.91 4.56 -13.83
N GLU A 268 -12.86 5.11 -12.63
CA GLU A 268 -14.10 5.49 -11.92
C GLU A 268 -14.89 6.56 -12.71
N MET A 269 -14.21 7.49 -13.36
CA MET A 269 -14.86 8.46 -14.25
C MET A 269 -15.49 7.82 -15.49
N PHE A 270 -15.01 6.69 -16.00
CA PHE A 270 -15.63 5.98 -17.12
C PHE A 270 -16.97 5.35 -16.73
N HIS A 271 -17.04 4.75 -15.55
CA HIS A 271 -18.16 3.92 -15.12
C HIS A 271 -19.13 4.59 -14.13
N ASN A 272 -18.74 5.73 -13.51
CA ASN A 272 -19.55 6.38 -12.49
C ASN A 272 -19.82 7.86 -12.82
N PRO A 273 -21.07 8.20 -13.19
CA PRO A 273 -21.46 9.59 -13.48
C PRO A 273 -21.29 10.53 -12.29
N ALA A 274 -21.50 10.05 -11.05
CA ALA A 274 -21.34 10.87 -9.85
C ALA A 274 -19.89 11.28 -9.64
N VAL A 275 -18.94 10.37 -9.86
CA VAL A 275 -17.50 10.67 -9.79
C VAL A 275 -17.12 11.70 -10.86
N ARG A 276 -17.62 11.56 -12.10
CA ARG A 276 -17.38 12.57 -13.15
C ARG A 276 -17.88 13.95 -12.77
N SER A 277 -19.08 14.00 -12.19
CA SER A 277 -19.66 15.27 -11.73
C SER A 277 -18.85 15.88 -10.59
N HIS A 278 -18.38 15.04 -9.64
CA HIS A 278 -17.55 15.48 -8.52
C HIS A 278 -16.20 16.02 -9.01
N VAL A 279 -15.50 15.29 -9.85
CA VAL A 279 -14.21 15.73 -10.43
C VAL A 279 -14.39 16.96 -11.32
N GLY A 280 -15.49 17.04 -12.08
CA GLY A 280 -15.83 18.19 -12.93
C GLY A 280 -16.16 19.47 -12.16
N ALA A 281 -16.52 19.38 -10.87
CA ALA A 281 -16.74 20.52 -9.98
C ALA A 281 -15.45 21.11 -9.39
N ILE A 282 -14.33 20.39 -9.50
CA ILE A 282 -13.03 20.87 -9.01
C ILE A 282 -12.46 21.88 -10.02
N GLU A 283 -12.28 23.10 -9.55
CA GLU A 283 -11.80 24.21 -10.38
C GLU A 283 -10.37 23.93 -10.89
N ASN A 284 -10.17 24.01 -12.20
CA ASN A 284 -8.88 23.76 -12.88
C ASN A 284 -8.32 22.33 -12.75
N PHE A 285 -9.13 21.31 -12.43
CA PHE A 285 -8.63 19.93 -12.41
C PHE A 285 -8.26 19.47 -13.82
N HIS A 286 -7.08 18.89 -13.93
CA HIS A 286 -6.61 18.18 -15.12
C HIS A 286 -5.64 17.05 -14.71
N PHE A 287 -5.62 15.98 -15.44
CA PHE A 287 -4.66 14.91 -15.27
C PHE A 287 -3.23 15.41 -15.51
N VAL A 288 -2.28 14.88 -14.76
CA VAL A 288 -0.87 15.31 -14.80
C VAL A 288 -0.20 14.92 -16.13
N ASP A 289 -0.35 13.66 -16.53
CA ASP A 289 0.29 13.12 -17.72
C ASP A 289 -0.61 13.23 -18.94
N ARG A 290 -0.01 13.66 -20.04
CA ARG A 290 -0.71 13.91 -21.31
C ARG A 290 -1.57 12.74 -21.83
N PRO A 291 -1.18 11.46 -21.71
CA PRO A 291 -2.02 10.34 -22.12
C PRO A 291 -3.38 10.31 -21.41
N TYR A 292 -3.42 10.58 -20.12
CA TYR A 292 -4.66 10.59 -19.32
C TYR A 292 -5.53 11.81 -19.66
N GLN A 293 -4.92 12.97 -19.94
CA GLN A 293 -5.65 14.15 -20.44
C GLN A 293 -6.34 13.86 -21.77
N LEU A 294 -5.66 13.16 -22.69
CA LEU A 294 -6.22 12.78 -23.98
C LEU A 294 -7.35 11.75 -23.84
N LEU A 295 -7.21 10.79 -22.93
CA LEU A 295 -8.25 9.80 -22.66
C LEU A 295 -9.49 10.42 -22.01
N ASP A 296 -9.32 11.34 -21.08
CA ASP A 296 -10.42 12.10 -20.46
C ASP A 296 -11.17 12.95 -21.50
N ALA A 297 -10.43 13.63 -22.39
CA ALA A 297 -11.02 14.42 -23.46
C ALA A 297 -11.82 13.53 -24.44
N ALA A 298 -11.26 12.39 -24.86
CA ALA A 298 -11.92 11.45 -25.76
C ALA A 298 -13.20 10.84 -25.11
N ALA A 299 -13.14 10.51 -23.83
CA ALA A 299 -14.31 10.03 -23.08
C ALA A 299 -15.42 11.08 -22.99
N LYS A 300 -15.07 12.34 -22.69
CA LYS A 300 -16.03 13.46 -22.66
C LYS A 300 -16.66 13.69 -24.03
N GLU A 301 -15.90 13.63 -25.09
CA GLU A 301 -16.41 13.76 -26.48
C GLU A 301 -17.37 12.62 -26.82
N GLN A 302 -17.06 11.38 -26.47
CA GLN A 302 -17.96 10.24 -26.69
C GLN A 302 -19.27 10.43 -25.94
N LEU A 303 -19.24 10.80 -24.65
CA LEU A 303 -20.44 11.02 -23.83
C LEU A 303 -21.30 12.14 -24.37
N GLN A 304 -20.72 13.26 -24.82
CA GLN A 304 -21.44 14.36 -25.45
C GLN A 304 -22.11 13.94 -26.75
N ARG A 305 -21.47 13.10 -27.55
CA ARG A 305 -22.00 12.62 -28.83
C ARG A 305 -23.11 11.57 -28.64
N THR A 306 -22.96 10.69 -27.67
CA THR A 306 -23.89 9.56 -27.45
C THR A 306 -25.05 9.91 -26.52
N GLY A 307 -24.88 10.89 -25.64
CA GLY A 307 -25.82 11.19 -24.57
C GLY A 307 -25.91 10.09 -23.49
N ALA A 308 -24.92 9.20 -23.43
CA ALA A 308 -24.87 8.08 -22.48
C ALA A 308 -24.38 8.55 -21.11
N ASP A 309 -24.79 7.83 -20.06
CA ASP A 309 -24.35 8.09 -18.68
C ASP A 309 -22.99 7.43 -18.36
N GLU A 310 -22.58 6.44 -19.13
CA GLU A 310 -21.30 5.74 -18.99
C GLU A 310 -20.52 5.72 -20.30
N VAL A 311 -19.18 5.60 -20.19
CA VAL A 311 -18.30 5.51 -21.37
C VAL A 311 -18.36 4.10 -21.92
N ASP A 312 -18.68 3.96 -23.21
CA ASP A 312 -18.50 2.69 -23.93
C ASP A 312 -17.01 2.50 -24.22
N VAL A 313 -16.33 1.73 -23.35
CA VAL A 313 -14.89 1.48 -23.43
C VAL A 313 -14.51 0.74 -24.72
N ALA A 314 -15.37 -0.16 -25.21
CA ALA A 314 -15.11 -0.92 -26.44
C ALA A 314 -15.11 0.01 -27.66
N GLN A 315 -16.09 0.91 -27.74
CA GLN A 315 -16.18 1.93 -28.77
C GLN A 315 -15.00 2.93 -28.64
N LEU A 316 -14.70 3.40 -27.44
CA LEU A 316 -13.56 4.30 -27.18
C LEU A 316 -12.25 3.70 -27.68
N MET A 317 -11.98 2.43 -27.34
CA MET A 317 -10.79 1.72 -27.83
C MET A 317 -10.73 1.59 -29.36
N GLY A 318 -11.88 1.45 -30.01
CA GLY A 318 -11.98 1.42 -31.47
C GLY A 318 -11.67 2.77 -32.15
N GLU A 319 -12.02 3.87 -31.50
CA GLU A 319 -11.83 5.24 -32.00
C GLU A 319 -10.39 5.77 -31.76
N LEU A 320 -9.69 5.24 -30.76
CA LEU A 320 -8.32 5.65 -30.45
C LEU A 320 -7.34 5.14 -31.54
N THR A 321 -6.61 6.04 -32.19
CA THR A 321 -5.59 5.72 -33.17
C THR A 321 -4.24 5.34 -32.55
N ASP A 322 -3.92 5.90 -31.36
CA ASP A 322 -2.65 5.66 -30.67
C ASP A 322 -2.68 4.32 -29.92
N ALA A 323 -1.75 3.42 -30.26
CA ALA A 323 -1.61 2.12 -29.63
C ALA A 323 -1.27 2.21 -28.11
N LYS A 324 -0.57 3.26 -27.66
CA LYS A 324 -0.25 3.47 -26.26
C LYS A 324 -1.49 3.80 -25.45
N LEU A 325 -2.38 4.66 -25.95
CA LEU A 325 -3.64 4.99 -25.31
C LEU A 325 -4.55 3.76 -25.17
N ARG A 326 -4.63 2.93 -26.19
CA ARG A 326 -5.36 1.64 -26.13
C ARG A 326 -4.80 0.70 -25.08
N THR A 327 -3.46 0.64 -24.94
CA THR A 327 -2.81 -0.17 -23.92
C THR A 327 -3.16 0.33 -22.51
N ILE A 328 -3.15 1.64 -22.29
CA ILE A 328 -3.53 2.25 -21.00
C ILE A 328 -4.99 1.94 -20.67
N VAL A 329 -5.92 2.10 -21.60
CA VAL A 329 -7.34 1.76 -21.38
C VAL A 329 -7.50 0.30 -21.01
N GLY A 330 -6.83 -0.62 -21.72
CA GLY A 330 -6.84 -2.05 -21.39
C GLY A 330 -6.29 -2.35 -19.99
N GLN A 331 -5.25 -1.64 -19.56
CA GLN A 331 -4.69 -1.78 -18.19
C GLN A 331 -5.64 -1.24 -17.12
N ILE A 332 -6.32 -0.12 -17.39
CA ILE A 332 -7.32 0.48 -16.52
C ILE A 332 -8.47 -0.49 -16.28
N GLU A 333 -9.02 -1.11 -17.32
CA GLU A 333 -10.15 -2.04 -17.24
C GLU A 333 -9.81 -3.37 -16.53
N GLN A 334 -8.59 -3.85 -16.67
CA GLN A 334 -8.17 -5.09 -16.01
C GLN A 334 -8.02 -4.94 -14.47
N ARG A 335 -8.03 -3.72 -13.95
CA ARG A 335 -7.91 -3.47 -12.52
C ARG A 335 -9.28 -3.44 -11.85
N VAL A 336 -9.67 -4.54 -11.22
CA VAL A 336 -10.90 -4.61 -10.42
C VAL A 336 -10.71 -3.83 -9.11
N VAL A 337 -11.51 -2.80 -8.89
CA VAL A 337 -11.63 -2.09 -7.61
C VAL A 337 -12.92 -2.56 -6.93
N PRO A 338 -12.90 -2.98 -5.65
CA PRO A 338 -14.11 -3.33 -4.93
C PRO A 338 -15.05 -2.10 -4.83
N GLN A 339 -16.31 -2.28 -5.15
CA GLN A 339 -17.32 -1.22 -5.27
C GLN A 339 -17.62 -0.47 -3.94
N ALA A 340 -17.29 -1.09 -2.80
CA ALA A 340 -17.55 -0.52 -1.47
C ALA A 340 -16.58 0.60 -1.03
N ALA A 341 -15.54 0.93 -1.81
CA ALA A 341 -14.51 1.91 -1.46
C ALA A 341 -14.35 3.02 -2.52
N VAL A 342 -15.37 3.25 -3.38
CA VAL A 342 -15.22 4.15 -4.54
C VAL A 342 -14.99 5.60 -4.10
N ASP A 343 -15.80 6.13 -3.17
CA ASP A 343 -15.71 7.54 -2.75
C ASP A 343 -14.38 7.84 -2.04
N GLU A 344 -13.96 6.99 -1.09
CA GLU A 344 -12.67 7.13 -0.39
C GLU A 344 -11.48 6.97 -1.35
N THR A 345 -11.59 6.06 -2.32
CA THR A 345 -10.57 5.87 -3.35
C THR A 345 -10.47 7.08 -4.29
N VAL A 346 -11.58 7.73 -4.60
CA VAL A 346 -11.61 8.94 -5.45
C VAL A 346 -10.95 10.10 -4.72
N ASP A 347 -11.30 10.34 -3.47
CA ASP A 347 -10.71 11.41 -2.65
C ASP A 347 -9.19 11.20 -2.46
N ASP A 348 -8.75 9.97 -2.19
CA ASP A 348 -7.33 9.60 -2.13
C ASP A 348 -6.60 9.87 -3.46
N CYS A 349 -7.21 9.52 -4.59
CA CYS A 349 -6.64 9.80 -5.91
C CYS A 349 -6.56 11.29 -6.20
N LEU A 350 -7.59 12.06 -5.84
CA LEU A 350 -7.62 13.51 -5.99
C LEU A 350 -6.55 14.17 -5.12
N ALA A 351 -6.38 13.75 -3.86
CA ALA A 351 -5.33 14.26 -2.99
C ALA A 351 -3.93 14.02 -3.59
N VAL A 352 -3.68 12.83 -4.16
CA VAL A 352 -2.42 12.55 -4.85
C VAL A 352 -2.23 13.44 -6.08
N LEU A 353 -3.27 13.69 -6.88
CA LEU A 353 -3.15 14.43 -8.13
C LEU A 353 -3.12 15.94 -7.92
N VAL A 354 -3.77 16.46 -6.89
CA VAL A 354 -3.83 17.89 -6.60
C VAL A 354 -2.67 18.35 -5.72
N ASP A 355 -2.31 17.55 -4.69
CA ASP A 355 -1.34 17.97 -3.68
C ASP A 355 0.07 17.41 -3.94
N VAL A 356 0.17 16.14 -4.35
CA VAL A 356 1.47 15.45 -4.46
C VAL A 356 2.08 15.59 -5.85
N ALA A 357 1.29 15.46 -6.91
CA ALA A 357 1.78 15.45 -8.27
C ALA A 357 2.51 16.74 -8.69
N PRO A 358 2.07 17.96 -8.31
CA PRO A 358 2.79 19.18 -8.62
C PRO A 358 4.18 19.23 -7.98
N ILE A 359 4.31 18.70 -6.76
CA ILE A 359 5.58 18.64 -6.03
C ILE A 359 6.52 17.62 -6.71
N GLU A 360 6.03 16.44 -7.06
CA GLU A 360 6.83 15.43 -7.78
C GLU A 360 7.29 15.92 -9.16
N GLN A 361 6.47 16.72 -9.84
CA GLN A 361 6.84 17.31 -11.11
C GLN A 361 7.97 18.34 -10.92
N GLN A 362 7.86 19.23 -9.94
CA GLN A 362 8.91 20.19 -9.62
C GLN A 362 10.22 19.51 -9.21
N ILE A 363 10.16 18.44 -8.41
CA ILE A 363 11.32 17.63 -8.05
C ILE A 363 11.99 17.04 -9.29
N ARG A 364 11.21 16.48 -10.23
CA ARG A 364 11.74 15.92 -11.50
C ARG A 364 12.41 16.99 -12.35
N GLU A 365 11.77 18.14 -12.55
CA GLU A 365 12.30 19.24 -13.34
C GLU A 365 13.59 19.80 -12.75
N LYS A 366 13.61 20.04 -11.42
CA LYS A 366 14.81 20.54 -10.73
C LYS A 366 15.93 19.51 -10.67
N THR A 367 15.62 18.22 -10.56
CA THR A 367 16.61 17.13 -10.61
C THR A 367 17.25 17.04 -12.00
N ALA A 368 16.45 17.15 -13.07
CA ALA A 368 16.98 17.18 -14.44
C ALA A 368 17.87 18.40 -14.68
N ALA A 369 17.45 19.59 -14.22
CA ALA A 369 18.25 20.81 -14.30
C ALA A 369 19.54 20.69 -13.48
N LEU A 370 19.52 20.02 -12.33
CA LEU A 370 20.71 19.75 -11.50
C LEU A 370 21.71 18.85 -12.23
N GLN A 371 21.24 17.82 -12.93
CA GLN A 371 22.10 16.95 -13.75
C GLN A 371 22.74 17.71 -14.91
N GLU A 372 21.99 18.60 -15.54
CA GLU A 372 22.51 19.44 -16.61
C GLU A 372 23.54 20.47 -16.11
N ALA A 373 23.25 21.13 -14.97
CA ALA A 373 24.19 22.03 -14.31
C ALA A 373 25.47 21.30 -13.87
N ALA A 374 25.37 20.05 -13.40
CA ALA A 374 26.51 19.22 -13.06
C ALA A 374 27.37 18.87 -14.28
N ALA A 375 26.75 18.57 -15.42
CA ALA A 375 27.44 18.31 -16.69
C ALA A 375 28.19 19.56 -17.20
N LEU A 376 27.65 20.74 -16.93
CA LEU A 376 28.27 22.06 -17.28
C LEU A 376 29.23 22.56 -16.21
N ASN A 377 29.40 21.89 -15.08
CA ASN A 377 30.25 22.25 -13.95
C ASN A 377 29.90 23.64 -13.34
N ASP A 378 28.62 24.05 -13.41
CA ASP A 378 28.10 25.29 -12.85
C ASP A 378 27.80 25.16 -11.36
N GLN A 379 28.79 25.44 -10.53
CA GLN A 379 28.73 25.34 -9.06
C GLN A 379 27.67 26.27 -8.43
N GLN A 380 27.38 27.43 -9.02
CA GLN A 380 26.39 28.36 -8.49
C GLN A 380 24.98 27.84 -8.73
N LEU A 381 24.70 27.32 -9.93
CA LEU A 381 23.41 26.75 -10.28
C LEU A 381 23.15 25.44 -9.52
N ILE A 382 24.17 24.58 -9.35
CA ILE A 382 24.11 23.38 -8.53
C ILE A 382 23.70 23.72 -7.10
N THR A 383 24.35 24.68 -6.47
CA THR A 383 24.03 25.06 -5.08
C THR A 383 22.60 25.60 -4.98
N LYS A 384 22.19 26.46 -5.90
CA LYS A 384 20.82 27.00 -5.93
C LYS A 384 19.77 25.91 -6.07
N LEU A 385 19.91 25.04 -7.06
CA LEU A 385 18.94 23.96 -7.32
C LEU A 385 18.91 22.93 -6.18
N THR A 386 20.05 22.70 -5.50
CA THR A 386 20.09 21.81 -4.33
C THR A 386 19.30 22.39 -3.16
N ILE A 387 19.40 23.70 -2.90
CA ILE A 387 18.61 24.37 -1.86
C ILE A 387 17.12 24.30 -2.22
N GLU A 388 16.76 24.63 -3.46
CA GLU A 388 15.38 24.58 -3.92
C GLU A 388 14.77 23.17 -3.91
N LEU A 389 15.58 22.11 -4.04
CA LEU A 389 15.14 20.71 -3.89
C LEU A 389 14.95 20.29 -2.43
N ILE A 390 15.67 20.93 -1.50
CA ILE A 390 15.52 20.68 -0.06
C ILE A 390 14.25 21.36 0.48
N ASP A 391 13.84 22.47 -0.14
CA ASP A 391 12.70 23.28 0.26
C ASP A 391 11.36 22.73 -0.30
N LEU A 392 11.39 21.80 -1.25
CA LEU A 392 10.22 21.06 -1.81
C LEU A 392 9.88 19.82 -1.00
#